data_406e55e46a0372aea716acc396101b5f
#
_entry.id   406e55e46a0372aea716acc396101b5f
#
_cell.length_a   1.000
_cell.length_b   1.000
_cell.length_c   1.000
_cell.angle_alpha   90.00
_cell.angle_beta   90.00
_cell.angle_gamma   90.00
#
_symmetry.space_group_name_H-M   'P 1'
#
loop_
_entity.id
_entity.type
_entity.pdbx_description
1 polymer ?
#
loop_
_entity_poly.entity_id
_entity_poly.type
_entity_poly.pdbx_seq_one_letter_code
_entity_poly.pdbx_strand_id
1 'polypeptide(L)'
;MRDLTRRQLLGAAGLVGAGLVASCGRTPPGADTPLPRNAFTDLQQRLRGTVILPGDSAYAQLATPRNLRFAATMPKAVVQCAEEEDVAATVKWARKTNTPFAIRGGGHNYADASASTGIVISTSLMKSASLDGTTMWAQAGVRNVEVGKLLPRRGSGRLLLPGGNCPGVGLVGLTLGGGIGPNAPWAGLTADRLRKVTMVNAVGDLVTVSATESPDMFWGLRGGAGGNFGVVTELQYELVEVPVLRATTAELTVTGRDAAVAAAAAFQKLRAEFDRVVTGNLSLGSTPAGVEAELTAQLFTGEADARGILAPLLAMPDVRAEVTERWWWDAYGWYITPPKPNYSFWDRSLYTDDFLPDDALAAIVDVVGRFPGVDHPDRNGGATLFGWVGGAVNDVAPDATAYVHRKAKVLVEMRSGWSAPAAQPAPTGSPASIPPDIRDWMVQLWESVLPHTSGRCYQNFQDPELPDWANAYYGDNLARLVGLKAEWDPDGVFDHDQGIPRPR
;
A
#
# COMPACT_ATOMS: atom_id res chain seq x y z
N MET A 1 46.37 -12.08 -6.42
CA MET A 1 44.92 -12.22 -6.33
C MET A 1 44.53 -13.45 -7.12
N ARG A 2 44.14 -14.53 -6.43
CA ARG A 2 43.85 -15.82 -7.07
C ARG A 2 42.35 -15.98 -7.22
N ASP A 3 41.93 -16.22 -8.44
CA ASP A 3 40.52 -16.47 -8.79
C ASP A 3 39.99 -17.71 -8.08
N LEU A 4 38.92 -17.53 -7.32
CA LEU A 4 38.12 -18.60 -6.75
C LEU A 4 37.15 -19.13 -7.78
N THR A 5 37.31 -20.38 -8.18
CA THR A 5 36.48 -21.02 -9.22
C THR A 5 35.12 -21.47 -8.64
N ARG A 6 34.10 -21.47 -9.52
CA ARG A 6 32.69 -21.84 -9.29
C ARG A 6 32.47 -23.19 -8.53
N ARG A 7 33.49 -24.02 -8.41
CA ARG A 7 33.44 -25.33 -7.71
C ARG A 7 33.66 -25.26 -6.20
N GLN A 8 34.13 -24.11 -5.66
CA GLN A 8 34.37 -23.95 -4.23
C GLN A 8 33.16 -23.38 -3.48
N LEU A 9 32.14 -22.89 -4.20
CA LEU A 9 30.87 -22.40 -3.60
C LEU A 9 29.81 -23.51 -3.41
N LEU A 10 30.01 -24.70 -3.99
CA LEU A 10 29.08 -25.84 -3.88
C LEU A 10 29.49 -26.87 -2.79
N GLY A 11 30.56 -26.62 -2.07
CA GLY A 11 31.09 -27.53 -1.04
C GLY A 11 30.67 -27.22 0.40
N ALA A 12 29.90 -26.16 0.65
CA ALA A 12 29.52 -25.74 2.01
C ALA A 12 28.03 -25.98 2.34
N ALA A 13 27.30 -26.72 1.51
CA ALA A 13 25.90 -27.09 1.74
C ALA A 13 25.74 -28.54 2.21
N GLY A 14 26.44 -28.91 3.29
CA GLY A 14 26.32 -30.23 3.89
C GLY A 14 26.58 -30.16 5.38
N LEU A 15 25.54 -30.34 6.19
CA LEU A 15 25.49 -30.39 7.65
C LEU A 15 25.18 -29.05 8.35
N VAL A 16 23.96 -28.56 8.18
CA VAL A 16 23.28 -27.85 9.27
C VAL A 16 22.03 -28.67 9.60
N GLY A 17 22.05 -29.25 10.78
CA GLY A 17 20.98 -30.06 11.33
C GLY A 17 19.65 -29.32 11.33
N ALA A 18 18.55 -30.08 11.20
CA ALA A 18 17.20 -29.66 11.41
C ALA A 18 17.02 -29.01 12.79
N GLY A 19 17.42 -27.75 12.90
CA GLY A 19 16.96 -26.84 13.92
C GLY A 19 15.61 -26.37 13.44
N LEU A 20 14.53 -26.92 13.99
CA LEU A 20 13.23 -26.28 14.04
C LEU A 20 13.46 -24.86 14.56
N VAL A 21 13.54 -23.90 13.66
CA VAL A 21 13.29 -22.50 14.01
C VAL A 21 11.79 -22.47 14.27
N ALA A 22 11.41 -22.84 15.50
CA ALA A 22 10.15 -22.42 16.05
C ALA A 22 10.18 -20.88 15.95
N SER A 23 9.47 -20.33 14.97
CA SER A 23 9.00 -18.98 15.03
C SER A 23 8.20 -18.90 16.33
N CYS A 24 8.87 -18.53 17.43
CA CYS A 24 8.18 -18.08 18.62
C CYS A 24 7.47 -16.78 18.25
N GLY A 25 6.30 -16.91 17.64
CA GLY A 25 5.30 -15.86 17.68
C GLY A 25 5.12 -15.56 19.18
N ARG A 26 5.75 -14.50 19.67
CA ARG A 26 5.46 -13.99 20.99
C ARG A 26 4.02 -13.51 20.94
N THR A 27 3.11 -14.30 21.46
CA THR A 27 1.79 -13.80 21.83
C THR A 27 2.02 -12.60 22.76
N PRO A 28 1.54 -11.41 22.43
CA PRO A 28 1.70 -10.26 23.33
C PRO A 28 1.16 -10.63 24.70
N PRO A 29 1.87 -10.33 25.81
CA PRO A 29 1.36 -10.62 27.13
C PRO A 29 -0.02 -9.97 27.29
N GLY A 30 -1.07 -10.76 27.55
CA GLY A 30 -2.44 -10.27 27.76
C GLY A 30 -3.44 -10.57 26.65
N ALA A 31 -3.03 -11.12 25.48
CA ALA A 31 -3.95 -11.44 24.38
C ALA A 31 -5.06 -12.43 24.79
N ASP A 32 -4.75 -13.39 25.66
CA ASP A 32 -5.66 -14.46 26.08
C ASP A 32 -6.42 -14.16 27.38
N THR A 33 -6.15 -13.05 28.03
CA THR A 33 -6.88 -12.71 29.28
C THR A 33 -8.26 -12.18 28.91
N PRO A 34 -9.36 -12.80 29.36
CA PRO A 34 -10.70 -12.28 29.13
C PRO A 34 -10.85 -10.94 29.85
N LEU A 35 -11.21 -9.90 29.08
CA LEU A 35 -11.59 -8.64 29.69
C LEU A 35 -12.96 -8.79 30.36
N PRO A 36 -13.15 -8.26 31.57
CA PRO A 36 -14.46 -8.26 32.19
C PRO A 36 -15.42 -7.40 31.36
N ARG A 37 -16.70 -7.82 31.27
CA ARG A 37 -17.71 -7.12 30.45
C ARG A 37 -17.84 -5.62 30.79
N ASN A 38 -17.68 -5.25 32.08
CA ASN A 38 -17.70 -3.88 32.53
C ASN A 38 -16.52 -3.04 32.05
N ALA A 39 -15.39 -3.62 31.62
CA ALA A 39 -14.25 -2.88 31.09
C ALA A 39 -14.63 -2.10 29.82
N PHE A 40 -15.42 -2.67 28.93
CA PHE A 40 -15.92 -1.99 27.74
C PHE A 40 -17.02 -0.97 28.06
N THR A 41 -17.81 -1.19 29.10
CA THR A 41 -18.79 -0.20 29.62
C THR A 41 -18.08 1.06 30.10
N ASP A 42 -17.01 0.90 30.88
CA ASP A 42 -16.20 2.02 31.39
C ASP A 42 -15.52 2.81 30.23
N LEU A 43 -15.08 2.10 29.19
CA LEU A 43 -14.55 2.75 28.00
C LEU A 43 -15.66 3.54 27.28
N GLN A 44 -16.80 2.91 26.99
CA GLN A 44 -17.93 3.55 26.30
C GLN A 44 -18.39 4.87 26.99
N GLN A 45 -18.38 4.93 28.31
CA GLN A 45 -18.76 6.14 29.06
C GLN A 45 -17.82 7.34 28.83
N ARG A 46 -16.64 7.10 28.27
CA ARG A 46 -15.62 8.12 27.99
C ARG A 46 -15.58 8.57 26.54
N LEU A 47 -16.37 7.94 25.68
CA LEU A 47 -16.36 8.16 24.24
C LEU A 47 -17.65 8.86 23.78
N ARG A 48 -17.50 9.72 22.79
CA ARG A 48 -18.60 10.17 21.93
C ARG A 48 -18.90 9.17 20.82
N GLY A 49 -17.89 8.42 20.42
CA GLY A 49 -18.03 7.29 19.50
C GLY A 49 -18.65 6.05 20.15
N THR A 50 -18.44 4.89 19.56
CA THR A 50 -19.13 3.66 19.96
C THR A 50 -18.18 2.48 20.07
N VAL A 51 -18.33 1.69 21.14
CA VAL A 51 -17.70 0.37 21.28
C VAL A 51 -18.64 -0.68 20.69
N ILE A 52 -18.24 -1.34 19.60
CA ILE A 52 -18.98 -2.38 18.92
C ILE A 52 -18.45 -3.74 19.37
N LEU A 53 -19.30 -4.57 19.94
CA LEU A 53 -18.95 -5.88 20.51
C LEU A 53 -19.40 -7.04 19.61
N PRO A 54 -18.80 -8.23 19.76
CA PRO A 54 -19.33 -9.44 19.14
C PRO A 54 -20.80 -9.65 19.52
N GLY A 55 -21.67 -9.83 18.51
CA GLY A 55 -23.12 -9.90 18.64
C GLY A 55 -23.86 -8.64 18.22
N ASP A 56 -23.19 -7.49 18.14
CA ASP A 56 -23.79 -6.29 17.57
C ASP A 56 -23.93 -6.42 16.04
N SER A 57 -25.00 -5.90 15.47
CA SER A 57 -25.31 -6.05 14.04
C SER A 57 -24.21 -5.51 13.11
N ALA A 58 -23.49 -4.46 13.52
CA ALA A 58 -22.40 -3.87 12.76
C ALA A 58 -21.06 -4.58 12.94
N TYR A 59 -20.93 -5.48 13.93
CA TYR A 59 -19.65 -6.06 14.32
C TYR A 59 -18.96 -6.80 13.16
N ALA A 60 -19.64 -7.72 12.51
CA ALA A 60 -19.04 -8.53 11.44
C ALA A 60 -18.47 -7.67 10.33
N GLN A 61 -19.17 -6.63 9.91
CA GLN A 61 -18.72 -5.71 8.86
C GLN A 61 -17.51 -4.88 9.30
N LEU A 62 -17.52 -4.39 10.53
CA LEU A 62 -16.47 -3.50 11.04
C LEU A 62 -15.23 -4.25 11.52
N ALA A 63 -15.38 -5.49 11.98
CA ALA A 63 -14.26 -6.32 12.43
C ALA A 63 -13.48 -6.93 11.27
N THR A 64 -14.15 -7.34 10.18
CA THR A 64 -13.54 -8.03 9.04
C THR A 64 -12.51 -7.16 8.32
N PRO A 65 -11.26 -7.62 8.15
CA PRO A 65 -10.24 -6.91 7.38
C PRO A 65 -10.50 -6.99 5.86
N ARG A 66 -9.86 -6.11 5.10
CA ARG A 66 -9.95 -6.12 3.62
C ARG A 66 -9.41 -7.41 3.01
N ASN A 67 -8.26 -7.86 3.47
CA ASN A 67 -7.66 -9.12 3.05
C ASN A 67 -8.28 -10.26 3.89
N LEU A 68 -9.16 -11.05 3.28
CA LEU A 68 -9.86 -12.12 3.97
C LEU A 68 -8.94 -13.28 4.41
N ARG A 69 -7.68 -13.29 3.96
CA ARG A 69 -6.65 -14.19 4.51
C ARG A 69 -6.51 -14.02 6.03
N PHE A 70 -6.75 -12.81 6.54
CA PHE A 70 -6.67 -12.46 7.97
C PHE A 70 -8.06 -12.39 8.65
N ALA A 71 -9.11 -12.89 8.02
CA ALA A 71 -10.47 -12.80 8.56
C ALA A 71 -10.67 -13.55 9.89
N ALA A 72 -9.77 -14.49 10.24
CA ALA A 72 -9.78 -15.18 11.53
C ALA A 72 -9.25 -14.32 12.69
N THR A 73 -8.58 -13.18 12.40
CA THR A 73 -8.09 -12.23 13.40
C THR A 73 -9.22 -11.29 13.81
N MET A 74 -10.14 -11.79 14.67
CA MET A 74 -11.32 -11.05 15.10
C MET A 74 -11.07 -10.33 16.44
N PRO A 75 -11.37 -9.03 16.54
CA PRO A 75 -11.14 -8.24 17.76
C PRO A 75 -12.20 -8.55 18.84
N LYS A 76 -11.83 -8.35 20.11
CA LYS A 76 -12.78 -8.35 21.24
C LYS A 76 -13.78 -7.19 21.14
N ALA A 77 -13.38 -6.08 20.50
CA ALA A 77 -14.23 -4.94 20.20
C ALA A 77 -13.67 -4.11 19.04
N VAL A 78 -14.54 -3.41 18.32
CA VAL A 78 -14.17 -2.31 17.44
C VAL A 78 -14.58 -1.01 18.11
N VAL A 79 -13.62 -0.13 18.41
CA VAL A 79 -13.86 1.18 18.98
C VAL A 79 -13.92 2.20 17.84
N GLN A 80 -15.10 2.63 17.48
CA GLN A 80 -15.31 3.68 16.48
C GLN A 80 -15.16 5.04 17.14
N CYS A 81 -14.02 5.69 16.96
CA CYS A 81 -13.73 7.02 17.47
C CYS A 81 -14.39 8.09 16.60
N ALA A 82 -15.13 9.02 17.21
CA ALA A 82 -15.78 10.12 16.53
C ALA A 82 -14.93 11.40 16.56
N GLU A 83 -14.02 11.51 17.53
CA GLU A 83 -13.13 12.66 17.73
C GLU A 83 -11.78 12.22 18.29
N GLU A 84 -10.83 13.13 18.39
CA GLU A 84 -9.47 12.85 18.85
C GLU A 84 -9.38 12.48 20.33
N GLU A 85 -10.27 13.00 21.16
CA GLU A 85 -10.40 12.65 22.56
C GLU A 85 -10.81 11.18 22.77
N ASP A 86 -11.65 10.63 21.87
CA ASP A 86 -11.99 9.22 21.87
C ASP A 86 -10.76 8.34 21.60
N VAL A 87 -9.91 8.77 20.64
CA VAL A 87 -8.66 8.09 20.33
C VAL A 87 -7.74 8.11 21.55
N ALA A 88 -7.56 9.29 22.19
CA ALA A 88 -6.73 9.45 23.37
C ALA A 88 -7.24 8.59 24.54
N ALA A 89 -8.54 8.60 24.80
CA ALA A 89 -9.17 7.77 25.83
C ALA A 89 -8.97 6.28 25.57
N THR A 90 -9.09 5.85 24.29
CA THR A 90 -8.93 4.45 23.90
C THR A 90 -7.49 3.97 24.05
N VAL A 91 -6.50 4.77 23.64
CA VAL A 91 -5.07 4.45 23.81
C VAL A 91 -4.72 4.35 25.30
N LYS A 92 -5.16 5.32 26.13
CA LYS A 92 -4.96 5.26 27.59
C LYS A 92 -5.62 4.04 28.23
N TRP A 93 -6.83 3.70 27.78
CA TRP A 93 -7.54 2.51 28.25
C TRP A 93 -6.82 1.22 27.84
N ALA A 94 -6.39 1.10 26.59
CA ALA A 94 -5.69 -0.07 26.08
C ALA A 94 -4.36 -0.31 26.84
N ARG A 95 -3.60 0.75 27.11
CA ARG A 95 -2.39 0.68 27.94
C ARG A 95 -2.71 0.23 29.37
N LYS A 96 -3.71 0.83 30.00
CA LYS A 96 -4.11 0.50 31.38
C LYS A 96 -4.54 -0.95 31.54
N THR A 97 -5.21 -1.51 30.50
CA THR A 97 -5.72 -2.88 30.53
C THR A 97 -4.77 -3.89 29.89
N ASN A 98 -3.60 -3.43 29.41
CA ASN A 98 -2.66 -4.23 28.62
C ASN A 98 -3.33 -4.96 27.45
N THR A 99 -4.25 -4.25 26.75
CA THR A 99 -5.02 -4.79 25.63
C THR A 99 -4.32 -4.47 24.33
N PRO A 100 -3.91 -5.45 23.52
CA PRO A 100 -3.35 -5.21 22.18
C PRO A 100 -4.38 -4.50 21.30
N PHE A 101 -3.90 -3.69 20.36
CA PHE A 101 -4.79 -3.03 19.43
C PHE A 101 -4.16 -2.87 18.04
N ALA A 102 -5.02 -2.74 17.04
CA ALA A 102 -4.66 -2.27 15.71
C ALA A 102 -5.38 -0.97 15.39
N ILE A 103 -4.78 -0.15 14.53
CA ILE A 103 -5.35 1.11 14.07
C ILE A 103 -5.96 0.89 12.68
N ARG A 104 -7.21 1.34 12.48
CA ARG A 104 -7.90 1.19 11.20
C ARG A 104 -8.51 2.50 10.72
N GLY A 105 -7.93 3.08 9.66
CA GLY A 105 -8.53 4.14 8.86
C GLY A 105 -9.41 3.55 7.75
N GLY A 106 -8.88 3.44 6.52
CA GLY A 106 -9.56 2.81 5.37
C GLY A 106 -9.62 1.28 5.38
N GLY A 107 -8.80 0.62 6.21
CA GLY A 107 -8.74 -0.85 6.32
C GLY A 107 -8.12 -1.56 5.11
N HIS A 108 -7.35 -0.87 4.27
CA HIS A 108 -6.75 -1.39 3.03
C HIS A 108 -5.37 -2.02 3.19
N ASN A 109 -4.91 -2.27 4.43
CA ASN A 109 -3.63 -2.94 4.65
C ASN A 109 -3.61 -4.32 3.97
N TYR A 110 -2.48 -4.68 3.36
CA TYR A 110 -2.30 -5.94 2.62
C TYR A 110 -2.02 -7.13 3.55
N ALA A 111 -1.50 -6.87 4.74
CA ALA A 111 -1.27 -7.85 5.79
C ALA A 111 -2.31 -7.68 6.92
N ASP A 112 -1.90 -7.82 8.15
CA ASP A 112 -2.75 -7.79 9.35
C ASP A 112 -2.57 -6.54 10.22
N ALA A 113 -1.74 -5.58 9.83
CA ALA A 113 -1.46 -4.39 10.64
C ALA A 113 -2.72 -3.54 10.97
N SER A 114 -3.86 -3.80 10.32
CA SER A 114 -5.16 -3.21 10.66
C SER A 114 -6.14 -4.19 11.33
N ALA A 115 -5.66 -5.35 11.80
CA ALA A 115 -6.41 -6.38 12.52
C ALA A 115 -5.75 -6.67 13.88
N SER A 116 -6.53 -7.08 14.86
CA SER A 116 -6.04 -7.41 16.21
C SER A 116 -6.97 -8.41 16.88
N THR A 117 -6.44 -9.30 17.69
CA THR A 117 -7.23 -10.15 18.61
C THR A 117 -7.65 -9.39 19.88
N GLY A 118 -7.06 -8.21 20.14
CA GLY A 118 -7.45 -7.29 21.20
C GLY A 118 -8.62 -6.39 20.77
N ILE A 119 -8.33 -5.12 20.44
CA ILE A 119 -9.33 -4.19 19.91
C ILE A 119 -8.86 -3.58 18.57
N VAL A 120 -9.79 -3.07 17.78
CA VAL A 120 -9.51 -2.21 16.63
C VAL A 120 -9.93 -0.79 16.96
N ILE A 121 -8.97 0.15 16.94
CA ILE A 121 -9.23 1.60 17.02
C ILE A 121 -9.57 2.06 15.62
N SER A 122 -10.83 2.35 15.37
CA SER A 122 -11.33 2.77 14.05
C SER A 122 -11.59 4.27 14.02
N THR A 123 -10.96 4.96 13.07
CA THR A 123 -11.19 6.39 12.82
C THR A 123 -12.29 6.63 11.78
N SER A 124 -13.07 5.60 11.43
CA SER A 124 -14.03 5.63 10.32
C SER A 124 -15.16 6.67 10.46
N LEU A 125 -15.41 7.19 11.65
CA LEU A 125 -16.37 8.28 11.88
C LEU A 125 -15.76 9.67 11.69
N MET A 126 -14.43 9.82 11.76
CA MET A 126 -13.70 11.10 11.65
C MET A 126 -13.50 11.47 10.16
N LYS A 127 -14.55 11.90 9.46
CA LYS A 127 -14.59 12.08 8.00
C LYS A 127 -14.64 13.51 7.51
N SER A 128 -14.46 14.50 8.39
CA SER A 128 -14.46 15.90 7.98
C SER A 128 -13.23 16.18 7.12
N ALA A 129 -13.47 16.90 6.01
CA ALA A 129 -12.43 17.49 5.19
C ALA A 129 -12.83 18.91 4.80
N SER A 130 -11.89 19.84 4.86
CA SER A 130 -12.10 21.24 4.52
C SER A 130 -10.97 21.78 3.66
N LEU A 131 -11.23 22.88 2.96
CA LEU A 131 -10.29 23.54 2.05
C LEU A 131 -10.33 25.04 2.30
N ASP A 132 -9.14 25.65 2.43
CA ASP A 132 -8.92 27.08 2.44
C ASP A 132 -7.74 27.41 1.49
N GLY A 133 -8.03 28.08 0.40
CA GLY A 133 -7.06 28.30 -0.67
C GLY A 133 -6.57 26.97 -1.24
N THR A 134 -5.26 26.72 -1.14
CA THR A 134 -4.60 25.47 -1.54
C THR A 134 -4.37 24.52 -0.37
N THR A 135 -4.74 24.93 0.84
CA THR A 135 -4.55 24.10 2.05
C THR A 135 -5.79 23.26 2.31
N MET A 136 -5.59 21.94 2.42
CA MET A 136 -6.63 20.97 2.77
C MET A 136 -6.37 20.36 4.14
N TRP A 137 -7.41 20.31 4.98
CA TRP A 137 -7.43 19.52 6.22
C TRP A 137 -8.30 18.30 6.02
N ALA A 138 -7.85 17.17 6.54
CA ALA A 138 -8.58 15.92 6.46
C ALA A 138 -8.44 15.13 7.76
N GLN A 139 -9.56 14.79 8.38
CA GLN A 139 -9.59 13.87 9.52
C GLN A 139 -9.23 12.45 9.08
N ALA A 140 -8.81 11.63 10.05
CA ALA A 140 -8.20 10.32 9.81
C ALA A 140 -9.09 9.27 9.13
N GLY A 141 -10.39 9.42 9.14
CA GLY A 141 -11.33 8.53 8.46
C GLY A 141 -11.61 8.91 6.99
N VAL A 142 -11.03 10.02 6.50
CA VAL A 142 -11.17 10.45 5.09
C VAL A 142 -10.44 9.47 4.17
N ARG A 143 -11.09 9.10 3.07
CA ARG A 143 -10.56 8.18 2.03
C ARG A 143 -10.44 8.90 0.68
N ASN A 144 -9.78 8.28 -0.27
CA ASN A 144 -9.59 8.83 -1.62
C ASN A 144 -10.92 9.24 -2.27
N VAL A 145 -12.00 8.49 -2.05
CA VAL A 145 -13.32 8.81 -2.60
C VAL A 145 -13.89 10.13 -2.06
N GLU A 146 -13.65 10.45 -0.80
CA GLU A 146 -14.10 11.71 -0.20
C GLU A 146 -13.32 12.90 -0.78
N VAL A 147 -12.01 12.75 -0.98
CA VAL A 147 -11.15 13.75 -1.64
C VAL A 147 -11.59 13.98 -3.09
N GLY A 148 -11.79 12.89 -3.86
CA GLY A 148 -12.26 12.95 -5.23
C GLY A 148 -13.66 13.60 -5.39
N LYS A 149 -14.48 13.62 -4.33
CA LYS A 149 -15.77 14.33 -4.30
C LYS A 149 -15.65 15.79 -3.88
N LEU A 150 -14.66 16.11 -3.04
CA LEU A 150 -14.44 17.45 -2.49
C LEU A 150 -13.80 18.37 -3.52
N LEU A 151 -12.66 17.96 -4.10
CA LEU A 151 -11.78 18.84 -4.88
C LEU A 151 -12.40 19.35 -6.19
N PRO A 152 -13.16 18.54 -6.99
CA PRO A 152 -13.78 19.04 -8.24
C PRO A 152 -14.74 20.20 -8.03
N ARG A 153 -15.26 20.37 -6.82
CA ARG A 153 -16.32 21.35 -6.48
C ARG A 153 -15.77 22.60 -5.78
N ARG A 154 -14.44 22.72 -5.63
CA ARG A 154 -13.80 23.76 -4.84
C ARG A 154 -12.72 24.51 -5.62
N GLY A 155 -12.49 25.75 -5.23
CA GLY A 155 -11.46 26.60 -5.81
C GLY A 155 -11.62 26.78 -7.34
N SER A 156 -10.50 26.68 -8.05
CA SER A 156 -10.44 26.72 -9.52
C SER A 156 -11.01 25.46 -10.20
N GLY A 157 -11.38 24.42 -9.45
CA GLY A 157 -11.70 23.10 -9.97
C GLY A 157 -10.47 22.33 -10.50
N ARG A 158 -9.25 22.83 -10.23
CA ARG A 158 -7.99 22.25 -10.68
C ARG A 158 -7.04 21.83 -9.55
N LEU A 159 -7.46 21.96 -8.31
CA LEU A 159 -6.65 21.55 -7.17
C LEU A 159 -6.64 20.03 -7.04
N LEU A 160 -5.47 19.44 -6.81
CA LEU A 160 -5.27 18.02 -6.67
C LEU A 160 -4.43 17.71 -5.42
N LEU A 161 -4.81 16.67 -4.68
CA LEU A 161 -3.93 15.90 -3.80
C LEU A 161 -3.49 14.65 -4.56
N PRO A 162 -2.19 14.46 -4.89
CA PRO A 162 -1.74 13.22 -5.50
C PRO A 162 -1.99 12.06 -4.54
N GLY A 163 -2.48 10.93 -5.06
CA GLY A 163 -2.84 9.76 -4.26
C GLY A 163 -3.18 8.56 -5.13
N GLY A 164 -3.50 7.44 -4.49
CA GLY A 164 -3.83 6.19 -5.16
C GLY A 164 -5.19 6.22 -5.87
N ASN A 165 -5.42 5.25 -6.75
CA ASN A 165 -6.63 5.12 -7.55
C ASN A 165 -7.77 4.31 -6.89
N CYS A 166 -7.52 3.62 -5.78
CA CYS A 166 -8.54 2.87 -5.06
C CYS A 166 -9.38 3.80 -4.16
N PRO A 167 -10.71 3.91 -4.36
CA PRO A 167 -11.56 4.88 -3.67
C PRO A 167 -11.70 4.61 -2.16
N GLY A 168 -11.57 3.35 -1.72
CA GLY A 168 -11.69 2.93 -0.33
C GLY A 168 -10.45 3.15 0.53
N VAL A 169 -9.29 3.45 -0.08
CA VAL A 169 -8.03 3.65 0.64
C VAL A 169 -8.11 4.88 1.54
N GLY A 170 -7.76 4.71 2.83
CA GLY A 170 -7.69 5.80 3.80
C GLY A 170 -6.46 6.68 3.61
N LEU A 171 -6.64 8.00 3.66
CA LEU A 171 -5.57 8.97 3.46
C LEU A 171 -4.40 8.78 4.42
N VAL A 172 -4.67 8.48 5.69
CA VAL A 172 -3.62 8.33 6.71
C VAL A 172 -2.66 7.22 6.32
N GLY A 173 -3.15 5.97 6.14
CA GLY A 173 -2.29 4.84 5.81
C GLY A 173 -1.53 5.06 4.50
N LEU A 174 -2.20 5.61 3.49
CA LEU A 174 -1.58 5.96 2.21
C LEU A 174 -0.42 6.94 2.39
N THR A 175 -0.65 8.07 3.06
CA THR A 175 0.32 9.15 3.27
C THR A 175 1.52 8.69 4.10
N LEU A 176 1.27 7.99 5.21
CA LEU A 176 2.33 7.58 6.12
C LEU A 176 3.33 6.60 5.48
N GLY A 177 2.91 5.82 4.47
CA GLY A 177 3.81 4.98 3.69
C GLY A 177 4.33 5.62 2.40
N GLY A 178 4.14 6.94 2.21
CA GLY A 178 4.55 7.68 1.02
C GLY A 178 3.39 8.09 0.13
N GLY A 179 2.56 7.17 -0.32
CA GLY A 179 1.37 7.45 -1.14
C GLY A 179 1.70 7.63 -2.61
N ILE A 180 2.07 6.54 -3.28
CA ILE A 180 2.19 6.48 -4.74
C ILE A 180 0.81 6.51 -5.41
N GLY A 181 0.76 6.94 -6.65
CA GLY A 181 -0.46 6.94 -7.45
C GLY A 181 -0.26 7.53 -8.84
N PRO A 182 -1.34 7.54 -9.67
CA PRO A 182 -1.25 7.95 -11.07
C PRO A 182 -0.70 9.37 -11.27
N ASN A 183 -0.81 10.23 -10.30
CA ASN A 183 -0.35 11.62 -10.41
C ASN A 183 1.04 11.87 -9.79
N ALA A 184 1.63 10.86 -9.15
CA ALA A 184 2.91 11.01 -8.47
C ALA A 184 4.08 11.39 -9.40
N PRO A 185 4.16 10.92 -10.65
CA PRO A 185 5.27 11.29 -11.55
C PRO A 185 5.38 12.78 -11.86
N TRP A 186 4.30 13.55 -11.80
CA TRP A 186 4.35 14.99 -12.01
C TRP A 186 4.11 15.81 -10.72
N ALA A 187 3.37 15.25 -9.75
CA ALA A 187 2.95 15.98 -8.56
C ALA A 187 3.70 15.57 -7.28
N GLY A 188 4.54 14.55 -7.31
CA GLY A 188 5.17 13.95 -6.12
C GLY A 188 4.21 13.01 -5.36
N LEU A 189 4.69 12.43 -4.27
CA LEU A 189 3.90 11.56 -3.41
C LEU A 189 2.85 12.33 -2.62
N THR A 190 1.82 11.63 -2.11
CA THR A 190 0.87 12.22 -1.14
C THR A 190 1.61 12.79 0.09
N ALA A 191 2.63 12.08 0.59
CA ALA A 191 3.47 12.51 1.71
C ALA A 191 4.29 13.79 1.42
N ASP A 192 4.62 14.08 0.16
CA ASP A 192 5.34 15.29 -0.22
C ASP A 192 4.46 16.54 -0.09
N ARG A 193 3.14 16.36 -0.08
CA ARG A 193 2.14 17.42 0.11
C ARG A 193 1.79 17.65 1.57
N LEU A 194 2.17 16.75 2.47
CA LEU A 194 1.91 16.86 3.91
C LEU A 194 2.62 18.09 4.50
N ARG A 195 1.91 18.84 5.34
CA ARG A 195 2.43 20.02 6.03
C ARG A 195 2.38 19.89 7.55
N LYS A 196 1.32 19.22 8.05
CA LYS A 196 1.09 19.08 9.49
C LYS A 196 0.31 17.81 9.78
N VAL A 197 0.57 17.21 10.93
CA VAL A 197 -0.12 16.04 11.46
C VAL A 197 -0.55 16.33 12.89
N THR A 198 -1.80 16.03 13.23
CA THR A 198 -2.26 15.88 14.60
C THR A 198 -2.40 14.40 14.91
N MET A 199 -1.87 13.94 16.03
CA MET A 199 -1.90 12.52 16.39
C MET A 199 -1.92 12.32 17.91
N VAL A 200 -2.41 11.15 18.32
CA VAL A 200 -2.32 10.67 19.71
C VAL A 200 -1.06 9.81 19.83
N ASN A 201 -0.15 10.20 20.72
CA ASN A 201 1.12 9.52 20.97
C ASN A 201 0.99 8.26 21.86
N ALA A 202 2.12 7.62 22.17
CA ALA A 202 2.15 6.38 22.95
C ALA A 202 1.65 6.53 24.41
N VAL A 203 1.66 7.72 24.98
CA VAL A 203 1.09 7.97 26.34
C VAL A 203 -0.38 8.41 26.30
N GLY A 204 -0.94 8.54 25.10
CA GLY A 204 -2.33 8.93 24.90
C GLY A 204 -2.54 10.44 24.90
N ASP A 205 -1.51 11.24 24.69
CA ASP A 205 -1.62 12.69 24.58
C ASP A 205 -1.69 13.14 23.13
N LEU A 206 -2.47 14.18 22.88
CA LEU A 206 -2.58 14.80 21.57
C LEU A 206 -1.35 15.66 21.31
N VAL A 207 -0.71 15.43 20.16
CA VAL A 207 0.49 16.15 19.75
C VAL A 207 0.36 16.62 18.31
N THR A 208 1.00 17.76 18.03
CA THR A 208 1.14 18.29 16.68
C THR A 208 2.55 18.04 16.17
N VAL A 209 2.67 17.69 14.88
CA VAL A 209 3.95 17.39 14.22
C VAL A 209 4.00 18.10 12.88
N SER A 210 5.08 18.85 12.62
CA SER A 210 5.30 19.59 11.39
C SER A 210 6.80 19.79 11.13
N ALA A 211 7.16 20.48 10.05
CA ALA A 211 8.55 20.81 9.77
C ALA A 211 9.21 21.71 10.83
N THR A 212 8.43 22.45 11.62
CA THR A 212 8.90 23.34 12.69
C THR A 212 8.57 22.84 14.09
N GLU A 213 7.76 21.81 14.22
CA GLU A 213 7.35 21.19 15.47
C GLU A 213 7.59 19.69 15.39
N SER A 214 8.57 19.16 16.11
CA SER A 214 9.04 17.77 16.03
C SER A 214 9.47 17.35 14.60
N PRO A 215 10.44 18.04 13.98
CA PRO A 215 10.81 17.84 12.57
C PRO A 215 11.28 16.41 12.27
N ASP A 216 11.93 15.73 13.20
CA ASP A 216 12.36 14.34 13.02
C ASP A 216 11.17 13.37 12.96
N MET A 217 10.16 13.58 13.80
CA MET A 217 8.92 12.81 13.70
C MET A 217 8.17 13.14 12.40
N PHE A 218 8.15 14.41 11.98
CA PHE A 218 7.56 14.80 10.70
C PHE A 218 8.25 14.14 9.51
N TRP A 219 9.57 13.97 9.58
CA TRP A 219 10.34 13.18 8.63
C TRP A 219 9.87 11.71 8.65
N GLY A 220 9.76 11.09 9.82
CA GLY A 220 9.35 9.70 10.01
C GLY A 220 7.93 9.40 9.48
N LEU A 221 6.98 10.33 9.68
CA LEU A 221 5.60 10.20 9.22
C LEU A 221 5.44 10.33 7.70
N ARG A 222 6.50 10.69 6.97
CA ARG A 222 6.52 10.78 5.51
C ARG A 222 7.24 9.60 4.86
N GLY A 223 6.76 8.36 5.15
CA GLY A 223 7.30 7.13 4.57
C GLY A 223 7.60 6.01 5.56
N GLY A 224 7.56 6.25 6.87
CA GLY A 224 7.79 5.23 7.91
C GLY A 224 6.61 4.28 8.15
N ALA A 225 5.60 4.29 7.28
CA ALA A 225 4.35 3.54 7.36
C ALA A 225 3.44 3.88 8.55
N GLY A 226 2.18 3.44 8.49
CA GLY A 226 1.19 3.67 9.53
C GLY A 226 1.34 2.73 10.72
N GLY A 227 0.82 3.13 11.90
CA GLY A 227 0.75 2.27 13.07
C GLY A 227 2.03 2.17 13.89
N ASN A 228 3.09 2.95 13.59
CA ASN A 228 4.39 2.82 14.23
C ASN A 228 4.63 3.82 15.38
N PHE A 229 4.06 5.02 15.32
CA PHE A 229 4.42 6.11 16.21
C PHE A 229 3.24 6.73 16.96
N GLY A 230 2.02 6.46 16.54
CA GLY A 230 0.81 7.05 17.10
C GLY A 230 -0.42 6.80 16.24
N VAL A 231 -1.57 7.26 16.74
CA VAL A 231 -2.83 7.28 16.02
C VAL A 231 -3.04 8.67 15.44
N VAL A 232 -2.87 8.83 14.14
CA VAL A 232 -3.14 10.09 13.45
C VAL A 232 -4.63 10.41 13.50
N THR A 233 -4.97 11.66 13.83
CA THR A 233 -6.35 12.15 13.93
C THR A 233 -6.68 13.16 12.83
N GLU A 234 -5.70 13.98 12.41
CA GLU A 234 -5.87 14.96 11.34
C GLU A 234 -4.58 15.14 10.53
N LEU A 235 -4.72 15.43 9.25
CA LEU A 235 -3.66 15.73 8.29
C LEU A 235 -3.94 17.05 7.60
N GLN A 236 -2.90 17.87 7.44
CA GLN A 236 -2.94 19.09 6.66
C GLN A 236 -2.03 18.96 5.43
N TYR A 237 -2.56 19.29 4.25
CA TYR A 237 -1.87 19.18 2.98
C TYR A 237 -1.82 20.51 2.24
N GLU A 238 -0.77 20.70 1.46
CA GLU A 238 -0.69 21.71 0.41
C GLU A 238 -1.02 21.03 -0.94
N LEU A 239 -2.11 21.44 -1.55
CA LEU A 239 -2.55 20.91 -2.83
C LEU A 239 -1.73 21.50 -3.99
N VAL A 240 -1.75 20.81 -5.12
CA VAL A 240 -1.12 21.29 -6.36
C VAL A 240 -2.20 21.66 -7.38
N GLU A 241 -1.90 22.65 -8.22
CA GLU A 241 -2.76 22.99 -9.34
C GLU A 241 -2.41 22.10 -10.55
N VAL A 242 -3.44 21.45 -11.10
CA VAL A 242 -3.28 20.63 -12.30
C VAL A 242 -2.94 21.54 -13.50
N PRO A 243 -1.86 21.25 -14.24
CA PRO A 243 -1.37 22.16 -15.28
C PRO A 243 -2.26 22.23 -16.52
N VAL A 244 -3.16 21.26 -16.68
CA VAL A 244 -4.04 21.15 -17.86
C VAL A 244 -5.50 21.10 -17.47
N LEU A 245 -6.39 21.59 -18.36
CA LEU A 245 -7.83 21.48 -18.18
C LEU A 245 -8.40 20.18 -18.76
N ARG A 246 -7.66 19.56 -19.66
CA ARG A 246 -8.02 18.31 -20.33
C ARG A 246 -6.82 17.37 -20.31
N ALA A 247 -7.07 16.10 -20.20
CA ALA A 247 -6.06 15.05 -20.29
C ALA A 247 -6.58 13.92 -21.17
N THR A 248 -5.69 13.22 -21.84
CA THR A 248 -6.03 12.05 -22.64
C THR A 248 -5.89 10.78 -21.82
N THR A 249 -6.91 9.96 -21.79
CA THR A 249 -6.90 8.61 -21.22
C THR A 249 -6.69 7.60 -22.32
N ALA A 250 -5.92 6.55 -22.03
CA ALA A 250 -5.64 5.48 -22.98
C ALA A 250 -5.74 4.12 -22.28
N GLU A 251 -6.49 3.22 -22.90
CA GLU A 251 -6.54 1.81 -22.58
C GLU A 251 -6.15 1.03 -23.82
N LEU A 252 -5.10 0.22 -23.72
CA LEU A 252 -4.61 -0.59 -24.82
C LEU A 252 -4.41 -2.02 -24.34
N THR A 253 -4.90 -2.98 -25.13
CA THR A 253 -4.78 -4.39 -24.81
C THR A 253 -4.16 -5.13 -25.98
N VAL A 254 -3.16 -5.96 -25.70
CA VAL A 254 -2.58 -6.93 -26.65
C VAL A 254 -2.59 -8.32 -26.04
N THR A 255 -2.74 -9.36 -26.86
CA THR A 255 -2.78 -10.75 -26.42
C THR A 255 -1.67 -11.55 -27.12
N GLY A 256 -1.02 -12.40 -26.39
CA GLY A 256 0.07 -13.25 -26.83
C GLY A 256 1.40 -12.90 -26.17
N ARG A 257 2.25 -13.92 -26.01
CA ARG A 257 3.53 -13.80 -25.31
C ARG A 257 4.42 -12.68 -25.84
N ASP A 258 4.70 -12.71 -27.14
CA ASP A 258 5.65 -11.78 -27.75
C ASP A 258 5.08 -10.36 -27.82
N ALA A 259 3.76 -10.22 -28.01
CA ALA A 259 3.05 -8.95 -27.96
C ALA A 259 3.09 -8.36 -26.53
N ALA A 260 2.93 -9.19 -25.48
CA ALA A 260 3.00 -8.74 -24.09
C ALA A 260 4.42 -8.27 -23.72
N VAL A 261 5.47 -8.97 -24.15
CA VAL A 261 6.86 -8.55 -23.95
C VAL A 261 7.13 -7.23 -24.67
N ALA A 262 6.72 -7.11 -25.94
CA ALA A 262 6.89 -5.89 -26.72
C ALA A 262 6.12 -4.70 -26.10
N ALA A 263 4.91 -4.92 -25.58
CA ALA A 263 4.13 -3.88 -24.91
C ALA A 263 4.80 -3.41 -23.62
N ALA A 264 5.36 -4.33 -22.82
CA ALA A 264 6.08 -3.99 -21.59
C ALA A 264 7.36 -3.19 -21.89
N ALA A 265 8.13 -3.58 -22.91
CA ALA A 265 9.31 -2.84 -23.36
C ALA A 265 8.94 -1.44 -23.87
N ALA A 266 7.89 -1.33 -24.70
CA ALA A 266 7.40 -0.06 -25.22
C ALA A 266 6.89 0.86 -24.09
N PHE A 267 6.18 0.32 -23.10
CA PHE A 267 5.73 1.08 -21.93
C PHE A 267 6.91 1.67 -21.16
N GLN A 268 7.94 0.88 -20.86
CA GLN A 268 9.13 1.37 -20.15
C GLN A 268 9.86 2.46 -20.96
N LYS A 269 9.94 2.32 -22.29
CA LYS A 269 10.53 3.33 -23.16
C LYS A 269 9.73 4.63 -23.13
N LEU A 270 8.40 4.57 -23.16
CA LEU A 270 7.54 5.74 -22.98
C LEU A 270 7.77 6.41 -21.63
N ARG A 271 7.93 5.61 -20.57
CA ARG A 271 8.22 6.14 -19.24
C ARG A 271 9.62 6.78 -19.15
N ALA A 272 10.60 6.27 -19.88
CA ALA A 272 11.93 6.85 -19.92
C ALA A 272 11.95 8.23 -20.61
N GLU A 273 11.13 8.40 -21.64
CA GLU A 273 11.09 9.59 -22.49
C GLU A 273 10.10 10.67 -22.00
N PHE A 274 8.96 10.24 -21.43
CA PHE A 274 7.83 11.11 -21.09
C PHE A 274 7.36 10.94 -19.63
N ASP A 275 8.27 10.79 -18.68
CA ASP A 275 7.97 10.39 -17.30
C ASP A 275 7.00 11.30 -16.55
N ARG A 276 6.89 12.60 -16.92
CA ARG A 276 5.95 13.56 -16.32
C ARG A 276 4.69 13.82 -17.15
N VAL A 277 4.69 13.38 -18.39
CA VAL A 277 3.55 13.55 -19.31
C VAL A 277 2.69 12.29 -19.35
N VAL A 278 3.33 11.12 -19.40
CA VAL A 278 2.67 9.82 -19.40
C VAL A 278 2.72 9.21 -18.01
N THR A 279 1.58 8.99 -17.43
CA THR A 279 1.44 8.19 -16.20
C THR A 279 0.55 7.01 -16.49
N GLY A 280 0.83 5.87 -15.84
CA GLY A 280 0.02 4.68 -16.08
C GLY A 280 0.63 3.44 -15.45
N ASN A 281 -0.01 2.34 -15.74
CA ASN A 281 0.46 1.00 -15.39
C ASN A 281 0.20 0.04 -16.54
N LEU A 282 1.11 -0.90 -16.72
CA LEU A 282 0.94 -2.03 -17.60
C LEU A 282 0.73 -3.29 -16.77
N SER A 283 -0.45 -3.90 -16.91
CA SER A 283 -0.81 -5.14 -16.22
C SER A 283 -0.61 -6.33 -17.16
N LEU A 284 0.00 -7.39 -16.66
CA LEU A 284 0.20 -8.66 -17.32
C LEU A 284 -0.67 -9.70 -16.62
N GLY A 285 -1.57 -10.35 -17.34
CA GLY A 285 -2.46 -11.38 -16.82
C GLY A 285 -2.51 -12.61 -17.74
N SER A 286 -2.86 -13.76 -17.18
CA SER A 286 -3.08 -14.98 -17.95
C SER A 286 -4.56 -15.14 -18.27
N THR A 287 -4.87 -15.47 -19.53
CA THR A 287 -6.20 -15.77 -20.02
C THR A 287 -6.17 -17.12 -20.77
N PRO A 288 -7.31 -17.77 -21.05
CA PRO A 288 -7.34 -18.95 -21.88
C PRO A 288 -6.78 -18.73 -23.31
N ALA A 289 -6.74 -17.48 -23.78
CA ALA A 289 -6.17 -17.11 -25.08
C ALA A 289 -4.65 -16.84 -25.02
N GLY A 290 -4.04 -16.87 -23.85
CA GLY A 290 -2.63 -16.57 -23.61
C GLY A 290 -2.42 -15.41 -22.66
N VAL A 291 -1.20 -14.87 -22.60
CA VAL A 291 -0.90 -13.70 -21.78
C VAL A 291 -1.52 -12.46 -22.43
N GLU A 292 -2.23 -11.70 -21.63
CA GLU A 292 -2.77 -10.39 -21.99
C GLU A 292 -1.96 -9.29 -21.30
N ALA A 293 -1.55 -8.28 -22.05
CA ALA A 293 -0.96 -7.06 -21.51
C ALA A 293 -1.95 -5.91 -21.71
N GLU A 294 -2.31 -5.25 -20.62
CA GLU A 294 -3.22 -4.11 -20.57
C GLU A 294 -2.49 -2.87 -20.08
N LEU A 295 -2.38 -1.85 -20.92
CA LEU A 295 -1.92 -0.52 -20.53
C LEU A 295 -3.13 0.33 -20.17
N THR A 296 -3.15 0.85 -18.93
CA THR A 296 -4.04 1.93 -18.51
C THR A 296 -3.18 3.18 -18.28
N ALA A 297 -3.40 4.23 -19.07
CA ALA A 297 -2.57 5.44 -18.99
C ALA A 297 -3.40 6.73 -19.02
N GLN A 298 -2.81 7.78 -18.46
CA GLN A 298 -3.27 9.15 -18.55
C GLN A 298 -2.12 10.03 -19.05
N LEU A 299 -2.38 10.86 -20.04
CA LEU A 299 -1.40 11.75 -20.64
C LEU A 299 -1.86 13.21 -20.45
N PHE A 300 -0.97 14.05 -19.98
CA PHE A 300 -1.21 15.49 -19.76
C PHE A 300 -1.08 16.29 -21.05
N THR A 301 -1.72 15.81 -22.11
CA THR A 301 -1.71 16.43 -23.43
C THR A 301 -3.03 16.15 -24.16
N GLY A 302 -3.27 16.85 -25.30
CA GLY A 302 -4.40 16.60 -26.17
C GLY A 302 -4.30 15.25 -26.89
N GLU A 303 -5.43 14.78 -27.45
CA GLU A 303 -5.51 13.43 -28.06
C GLU A 303 -4.54 13.22 -29.22
N ALA A 304 -4.35 14.23 -30.08
CA ALA A 304 -3.44 14.12 -31.23
C ALA A 304 -2.00 13.85 -30.81
N ASP A 305 -1.48 14.60 -29.82
CA ASP A 305 -0.15 14.42 -29.29
C ASP A 305 -0.03 13.10 -28.52
N ALA A 306 -1.08 12.76 -27.74
CA ALA A 306 -1.14 11.49 -27.01
C ALA A 306 -1.05 10.29 -27.96
N ARG A 307 -1.77 10.32 -29.10
CA ARG A 307 -1.66 9.27 -30.14
C ARG A 307 -0.27 9.22 -30.75
N GLY A 308 0.40 10.37 -30.93
CA GLY A 308 1.79 10.43 -31.38
C GLY A 308 2.74 9.74 -30.40
N ILE A 309 2.61 10.06 -29.11
CA ILE A 309 3.38 9.43 -28.02
C ILE A 309 3.13 7.92 -27.96
N LEU A 310 1.87 7.49 -28.06
CA LEU A 310 1.46 6.09 -27.98
C LEU A 310 1.66 5.32 -29.30
N ALA A 311 2.14 5.94 -30.38
CA ALA A 311 2.24 5.33 -31.70
C ALA A 311 2.95 3.95 -31.72
N PRO A 312 4.05 3.71 -30.97
CA PRO A 312 4.68 2.39 -30.91
C PRO A 312 3.75 1.28 -30.40
N LEU A 313 2.88 1.58 -29.44
CA LEU A 313 1.89 0.65 -28.91
C LEU A 313 0.67 0.51 -29.83
N LEU A 314 0.20 1.62 -30.40
CA LEU A 314 -0.95 1.63 -31.32
C LEU A 314 -0.67 0.93 -32.65
N ALA A 315 0.60 0.79 -33.03
CA ALA A 315 1.02 0.07 -34.24
C ALA A 315 1.21 -1.45 -34.04
N MET A 316 1.00 -1.97 -32.82
CA MET A 316 1.12 -3.40 -32.56
C MET A 316 0.03 -4.20 -33.28
N PRO A 317 0.33 -5.39 -33.79
CA PRO A 317 -0.68 -6.27 -34.37
C PRO A 317 -1.80 -6.57 -33.36
N ASP A 318 -3.04 -6.56 -33.86
CA ASP A 318 -4.25 -6.92 -33.10
C ASP A 318 -4.47 -6.13 -31.80
N VAL A 319 -3.83 -4.95 -31.67
CA VAL A 319 -4.05 -4.07 -30.51
C VAL A 319 -5.50 -3.59 -30.47
N ARG A 320 -6.12 -3.74 -29.32
CA ARG A 320 -7.41 -3.07 -29.02
C ARG A 320 -7.07 -1.80 -28.24
N ALA A 321 -7.53 -0.65 -28.71
CA ALA A 321 -7.16 0.61 -28.11
C ALA A 321 -8.35 1.57 -28.04
N GLU A 322 -8.54 2.18 -26.87
CA GLU A 322 -9.35 3.35 -26.66
C GLU A 322 -8.45 4.51 -26.24
N VAL A 323 -8.48 5.62 -26.98
CA VAL A 323 -7.73 6.84 -26.65
C VAL A 323 -8.70 8.00 -26.73
N THR A 324 -8.93 8.68 -25.61
CA THR A 324 -10.00 9.67 -25.51
C THR A 324 -9.55 10.86 -24.67
N GLU A 325 -9.69 12.09 -25.22
CA GLU A 325 -9.46 13.31 -24.48
C GLU A 325 -10.69 13.65 -23.63
N ARG A 326 -10.47 13.95 -22.36
CA ARG A 326 -11.51 14.21 -21.34
C ARG A 326 -11.23 15.50 -20.59
N TRP A 327 -12.25 16.11 -19.97
CA TRP A 327 -12.01 17.07 -18.92
C TRP A 327 -11.18 16.41 -17.80
N TRP A 328 -10.33 17.22 -17.14
CA TRP A 328 -9.40 16.70 -16.12
C TRP A 328 -10.06 15.77 -15.10
N TRP A 329 -11.19 16.22 -14.49
CA TRP A 329 -11.85 15.41 -13.47
C TRP A 329 -12.57 14.18 -14.02
N ASP A 330 -12.97 14.18 -15.28
CA ASP A 330 -13.50 12.99 -15.95
C ASP A 330 -12.36 12.00 -16.24
N ALA A 331 -11.19 12.49 -16.63
CA ALA A 331 -9.99 11.68 -16.81
C ALA A 331 -9.50 11.10 -15.47
N TYR A 332 -9.51 11.91 -14.39
CA TYR A 332 -9.21 11.43 -13.04
C TYR A 332 -10.22 10.36 -12.59
N GLY A 333 -11.53 10.61 -12.78
CA GLY A 333 -12.59 9.67 -12.43
C GLY A 333 -12.52 8.36 -13.21
N TRP A 334 -12.14 8.41 -14.48
CA TRP A 334 -11.93 7.23 -15.33
C TRP A 334 -10.82 6.32 -14.79
N TYR A 335 -9.76 6.91 -14.23
CA TYR A 335 -8.64 6.15 -13.65
C TYR A 335 -8.96 5.52 -12.30
N ILE A 336 -10.05 5.92 -11.64
CA ILE A 336 -10.44 5.39 -10.33
C ILE A 336 -11.00 3.97 -10.47
N THR A 337 -10.34 3.03 -9.83
CA THR A 337 -10.77 1.62 -9.83
C THR A 337 -12.11 1.46 -9.09
N PRO A 338 -13.11 0.79 -9.68
CA PRO A 338 -14.35 0.49 -8.97
C PRO A 338 -14.11 -0.30 -7.68
N PRO A 339 -14.90 -0.07 -6.62
CA PRO A 339 -14.82 -0.86 -5.41
C PRO A 339 -15.02 -2.35 -5.69
N LYS A 340 -14.12 -3.18 -5.17
CA LYS A 340 -14.24 -4.65 -5.26
C LYS A 340 -14.63 -5.23 -3.90
N PRO A 341 -15.40 -6.34 -3.84
CA PRO A 341 -15.61 -7.09 -2.60
C PRO A 341 -14.27 -7.48 -1.94
N ASN A 342 -14.30 -7.75 -0.63
CA ASN A 342 -13.14 -8.30 0.04
C ASN A 342 -12.88 -9.73 -0.45
N TYR A 343 -11.62 -10.11 -0.58
CA TYR A 343 -11.18 -11.44 -1.00
C TYR A 343 -9.84 -11.77 -0.35
N SER A 344 -9.42 -13.02 -0.40
CA SER A 344 -8.08 -13.42 0.05
C SER A 344 -7.07 -13.13 -1.04
N PHE A 345 -5.94 -12.53 -0.66
CA PHE A 345 -4.86 -12.24 -1.60
C PHE A 345 -3.49 -12.28 -0.93
N TRP A 346 -2.48 -12.47 -1.76
CA TRP A 346 -1.08 -12.31 -1.42
C TRP A 346 -0.40 -11.57 -2.56
N ASP A 347 -0.01 -10.35 -2.29
CA ASP A 347 0.65 -9.47 -3.23
C ASP A 347 2.07 -9.18 -2.71
N ARG A 348 3.00 -9.05 -3.64
CA ARG A 348 4.41 -8.74 -3.39
C ARG A 348 4.84 -7.59 -4.29
N SER A 349 5.87 -6.85 -3.92
CA SER A 349 6.33 -5.74 -4.75
C SER A 349 7.84 -5.60 -4.73
N LEU A 350 8.40 -5.12 -5.84
CA LEU A 350 9.83 -4.82 -5.99
C LEU A 350 10.02 -3.51 -6.76
N TYR A 351 10.86 -2.64 -6.24
CA TYR A 351 11.30 -1.44 -6.96
C TYR A 351 12.50 -1.73 -7.85
N THR A 352 12.51 -1.13 -9.04
CA THR A 352 13.67 -1.14 -9.94
C THR A 352 14.25 0.26 -10.01
N ASP A 353 15.58 0.39 -9.86
CA ASP A 353 16.28 1.67 -10.03
C ASP A 353 16.64 1.94 -11.50
N ASP A 354 16.64 0.88 -12.33
CA ASP A 354 16.74 0.91 -13.79
C ASP A 354 15.52 0.26 -14.44
N PHE A 355 15.30 0.49 -15.73
CA PHE A 355 14.26 -0.24 -16.46
C PHE A 355 14.66 -1.71 -16.66
N LEU A 356 13.66 -2.60 -16.61
CA LEU A 356 13.88 -4.04 -16.78
C LEU A 356 14.35 -4.33 -18.22
N PRO A 357 15.39 -5.14 -18.40
CA PRO A 357 15.82 -5.58 -19.72
C PRO A 357 14.82 -6.56 -20.37
N ASP A 358 14.89 -6.72 -21.68
CA ASP A 358 13.91 -7.50 -22.45
C ASP A 358 13.85 -8.97 -22.04
N ASP A 359 14.95 -9.57 -21.62
CA ASP A 359 15.00 -10.94 -21.12
C ASP A 359 14.29 -11.08 -19.76
N ALA A 360 14.38 -10.08 -18.89
CA ALA A 360 13.61 -10.03 -17.65
C ALA A 360 12.12 -9.90 -17.93
N LEU A 361 11.73 -9.01 -18.86
CA LEU A 361 10.34 -8.86 -19.27
C LEU A 361 9.79 -10.17 -19.86
N ALA A 362 10.57 -10.85 -20.69
CA ALA A 362 10.21 -12.15 -21.24
C ALA A 362 10.03 -13.21 -20.15
N ALA A 363 10.94 -13.25 -19.16
CA ALA A 363 10.84 -14.19 -18.03
C ALA A 363 9.57 -13.94 -17.18
N ILE A 364 9.24 -12.67 -16.90
CA ILE A 364 8.01 -12.29 -16.19
C ILE A 364 6.78 -12.75 -16.98
N VAL A 365 6.71 -12.46 -18.28
CA VAL A 365 5.59 -12.85 -19.14
C VAL A 365 5.45 -14.38 -19.20
N ASP A 366 6.57 -15.12 -19.27
CA ASP A 366 6.56 -16.58 -19.28
C ASP A 366 6.02 -17.18 -17.97
N VAL A 367 6.35 -16.58 -16.82
CA VAL A 367 5.82 -17.02 -15.52
C VAL A 367 4.35 -16.64 -15.40
N VAL A 368 3.96 -15.42 -15.77
CA VAL A 368 2.55 -14.99 -15.77
C VAL A 368 1.71 -15.93 -16.61
N GLY A 369 2.20 -16.35 -17.80
CA GLY A 369 1.50 -17.28 -18.69
C GLY A 369 1.25 -18.68 -18.10
N ARG A 370 1.94 -19.03 -17.02
CA ARG A 370 1.76 -20.31 -16.28
C ARG A 370 0.92 -20.16 -15.01
N PHE A 371 0.15 -19.08 -14.87
CA PHE A 371 -0.71 -18.90 -13.71
C PHE A 371 -1.66 -20.08 -13.49
N PRO A 372 -1.65 -20.75 -12.33
CA PRO A 372 -2.42 -21.98 -12.10
C PRO A 372 -3.92 -21.76 -11.93
N GLY A 373 -4.36 -20.51 -11.92
CA GLY A 373 -5.76 -20.13 -11.70
C GLY A 373 -6.50 -19.71 -12.96
N VAL A 374 -5.92 -19.87 -14.17
CA VAL A 374 -6.50 -19.36 -15.41
C VAL A 374 -7.91 -19.92 -15.71
N ASP A 375 -8.16 -21.18 -15.35
CA ASP A 375 -9.45 -21.85 -15.54
C ASP A 375 -10.37 -21.77 -14.31
N HIS A 376 -9.95 -21.03 -13.27
CA HIS A 376 -10.70 -20.87 -12.02
C HIS A 376 -11.32 -19.47 -11.93
N PRO A 377 -12.65 -19.34 -11.97
CA PRO A 377 -13.32 -18.02 -12.00
C PRO A 377 -13.16 -17.21 -10.70
N ASP A 378 -12.77 -17.87 -9.61
CA ASP A 378 -12.55 -17.29 -8.29
C ASP A 378 -11.07 -17.03 -7.98
N ARG A 379 -10.19 -17.18 -8.97
CA ARG A 379 -8.75 -16.90 -8.87
C ARG A 379 -8.33 -15.82 -9.85
N ASN A 380 -7.37 -15.02 -9.45
CA ASN A 380 -6.70 -14.07 -10.33
C ASN A 380 -5.22 -13.97 -9.96
N GLY A 381 -4.38 -13.67 -10.95
CA GLY A 381 -2.94 -13.51 -10.74
C GLY A 381 -2.29 -12.83 -11.93
N GLY A 382 -1.20 -12.15 -11.67
CA GLY A 382 -0.47 -11.43 -12.69
C GLY A 382 0.63 -10.55 -12.11
N ALA A 383 1.24 -9.75 -12.98
CA ALA A 383 2.20 -8.72 -12.60
C ALA A 383 1.74 -7.36 -13.15
N THR A 384 1.98 -6.29 -12.39
CA THR A 384 1.72 -4.93 -12.83
C THR A 384 2.99 -4.09 -12.71
N LEU A 385 3.40 -3.49 -13.82
CA LEU A 385 4.47 -2.51 -13.87
C LEU A 385 3.86 -1.12 -13.66
N PHE A 386 4.02 -0.56 -12.46
CA PHE A 386 3.52 0.78 -12.15
C PHE A 386 4.52 1.85 -12.58
N GLY A 387 4.10 2.71 -13.50
CA GLY A 387 4.76 3.95 -13.82
C GLY A 387 4.34 5.12 -12.90
N TRP A 388 4.03 4.85 -11.63
CA TRP A 388 3.63 5.84 -10.63
C TRP A 388 4.79 6.35 -9.78
N VAL A 389 5.98 6.02 -10.18
CA VAL A 389 7.26 6.47 -9.64
C VAL A 389 8.08 7.13 -10.75
N GLY A 390 9.24 7.66 -10.45
CA GLY A 390 9.97 8.50 -11.41
C GLY A 390 9.51 9.97 -11.36
N GLY A 391 10.00 10.80 -12.25
CA GLY A 391 9.63 12.20 -12.37
C GLY A 391 9.77 12.97 -11.06
N ALA A 392 8.70 13.65 -10.63
CA ALA A 392 8.69 14.47 -9.40
C ALA A 392 8.96 13.68 -8.11
N VAL A 393 8.69 12.37 -8.09
CA VAL A 393 9.04 11.51 -6.95
C VAL A 393 10.55 11.47 -6.76
N ASN A 394 11.30 11.47 -7.85
CA ASN A 394 12.76 11.38 -7.85
C ASN A 394 13.47 12.73 -7.68
N ASP A 395 12.74 13.86 -7.70
CA ASP A 395 13.29 15.18 -7.39
C ASP A 395 13.63 15.34 -5.90
N VAL A 396 13.05 14.51 -5.04
CA VAL A 396 13.26 14.53 -3.59
C VAL A 396 14.36 13.55 -3.22
N ALA A 397 15.34 14.02 -2.42
CA ALA A 397 16.44 13.17 -1.98
C ALA A 397 15.95 11.96 -1.14
N PRO A 398 16.61 10.79 -1.22
CA PRO A 398 16.18 9.57 -0.51
C PRO A 398 16.10 9.70 1.02
N ASP A 399 16.86 10.61 1.60
CA ASP A 399 16.94 10.90 3.04
C ASP A 399 16.10 12.10 3.50
N ALA A 400 15.51 12.85 2.55
CA ALA A 400 14.68 14.03 2.87
C ALA A 400 13.35 13.67 3.54
N THR A 401 12.90 12.43 3.40
CA THR A 401 11.73 11.85 4.07
C THR A 401 12.03 10.39 4.41
N ALA A 402 11.21 9.74 5.23
CA ALA A 402 11.40 8.31 5.52
C ALA A 402 11.15 7.39 4.30
N TYR A 403 10.49 7.89 3.25
CA TYR A 403 10.30 7.15 1.99
C TYR A 403 11.61 7.11 1.18
N VAL A 404 12.29 5.97 1.18
CA VAL A 404 13.64 5.81 0.64
C VAL A 404 13.69 5.60 -0.89
N HIS A 405 12.58 5.18 -1.53
CA HIS A 405 12.55 4.69 -2.91
C HIS A 405 12.54 5.83 -3.96
N ARG A 406 13.42 6.83 -3.77
CA ARG A 406 13.47 8.06 -4.58
C ARG A 406 14.27 7.91 -5.88
N LYS A 407 14.87 6.73 -6.14
CA LYS A 407 15.58 6.43 -7.40
C LYS A 407 14.76 5.53 -8.34
N ALA A 408 13.66 4.99 -7.83
CA ALA A 408 12.88 4.00 -8.56
C ALA A 408 12.37 4.50 -9.91
N LYS A 409 12.48 3.63 -10.94
CA LYS A 409 11.94 3.84 -12.29
C LYS A 409 10.60 3.14 -12.49
N VAL A 410 10.45 1.94 -11.91
CA VAL A 410 9.23 1.14 -11.97
C VAL A 410 9.02 0.49 -10.61
N LEU A 411 7.76 0.32 -10.21
CA LEU A 411 7.35 -0.61 -9.16
C LEU A 411 6.68 -1.80 -9.83
N VAL A 412 7.20 -2.99 -9.63
CA VAL A 412 6.57 -4.24 -10.07
C VAL A 412 5.76 -4.80 -8.91
N GLU A 413 4.43 -4.87 -9.06
CA GLU A 413 3.54 -5.58 -8.14
C GLU A 413 3.22 -6.95 -8.74
N MET A 414 3.44 -7.99 -7.97
CA MET A 414 3.07 -9.36 -8.29
C MET A 414 1.85 -9.72 -7.45
N ARG A 415 0.77 -10.10 -8.10
CA ARG A 415 -0.56 -10.24 -7.47
C ARG A 415 -1.08 -11.65 -7.59
N SER A 416 -1.72 -12.11 -6.51
CA SER A 416 -2.54 -13.32 -6.53
C SER A 416 -3.74 -13.16 -5.63
N GLY A 417 -4.90 -13.58 -6.11
CA GLY A 417 -6.15 -13.54 -5.35
C GLY A 417 -6.93 -14.83 -5.50
N TRP A 418 -7.66 -15.19 -4.46
CA TRP A 418 -8.55 -16.35 -4.46
C TRP A 418 -9.74 -16.13 -3.53
N SER A 419 -10.87 -16.77 -3.84
CA SER A 419 -11.96 -16.88 -2.88
C SER A 419 -11.62 -17.99 -1.90
N ALA A 420 -11.71 -17.70 -0.59
CA ALA A 420 -11.56 -18.74 0.41
C ALA A 420 -12.70 -19.77 0.24
N PRO A 421 -12.40 -21.09 0.23
CA PRO A 421 -13.47 -22.07 0.34
C PRO A 421 -14.26 -21.79 1.63
N ALA A 422 -15.58 -21.72 1.52
CA ALA A 422 -16.48 -21.46 2.66
C ALA A 422 -16.39 -22.52 3.80
N ALA A 423 -15.57 -23.54 3.64
CA ALA A 423 -15.63 -24.78 4.41
C ALA A 423 -14.59 -24.96 5.52
N GLN A 424 -13.55 -24.13 5.64
CA GLN A 424 -12.61 -24.27 6.76
C GLN A 424 -12.22 -22.88 7.29
N PRO A 425 -12.83 -22.43 8.39
CA PRO A 425 -12.28 -21.28 9.10
C PRO A 425 -10.87 -21.62 9.57
N ALA A 426 -9.90 -20.74 9.25
CA ALA A 426 -8.57 -20.82 9.84
C ALA A 426 -8.71 -20.81 11.39
N PRO A 427 -7.79 -21.46 12.12
CA PRO A 427 -7.75 -21.33 13.57
C PRO A 427 -7.80 -19.87 13.99
N THR A 428 -8.52 -19.54 15.04
CA THR A 428 -8.68 -18.17 15.52
C THR A 428 -7.29 -17.49 15.68
N GLY A 429 -7.11 -16.35 15.04
CA GLY A 429 -5.87 -15.57 15.09
C GLY A 429 -4.78 -15.97 14.09
N SER A 430 -5.02 -16.99 13.26
CA SER A 430 -4.04 -17.38 12.21
C SER A 430 -4.52 -16.97 10.82
N PRO A 431 -3.61 -16.53 9.93
CA PRO A 431 -3.99 -16.26 8.54
C PRO A 431 -4.37 -17.54 7.80
N ALA A 432 -5.32 -17.44 6.87
CA ALA A 432 -5.63 -18.54 5.97
C ALA A 432 -4.40 -18.87 5.10
N SER A 433 -4.20 -20.17 4.83
CA SER A 433 -3.11 -20.64 4.01
C SER A 433 -3.22 -20.14 2.58
N ILE A 434 -2.07 -19.85 1.96
CA ILE A 434 -1.99 -19.62 0.52
C ILE A 434 -2.09 -20.98 -0.17
N PRO A 435 -2.92 -21.13 -1.23
CA PRO A 435 -2.94 -22.36 -2.01
C PRO A 435 -1.53 -22.73 -2.49
N PRO A 436 -1.08 -23.99 -2.36
CA PRO A 436 0.31 -24.37 -2.67
C PRO A 436 0.72 -24.04 -4.11
N ASP A 437 -0.15 -24.27 -5.07
CA ASP A 437 0.08 -23.95 -6.48
C ASP A 437 0.24 -22.45 -6.76
N ILE A 438 -0.54 -21.61 -6.08
CA ILE A 438 -0.40 -20.14 -6.13
C ILE A 438 0.93 -19.73 -5.46
N ARG A 439 1.29 -20.35 -4.34
CA ARG A 439 2.55 -20.07 -3.65
C ARG A 439 3.75 -20.37 -4.55
N ASP A 440 3.79 -21.55 -5.13
CA ASP A 440 4.89 -21.99 -6.00
C ASP A 440 5.02 -21.08 -7.25
N TRP A 441 3.90 -20.69 -7.84
CA TRP A 441 3.87 -19.76 -8.94
C TRP A 441 4.37 -18.36 -8.54
N MET A 442 3.92 -17.83 -7.41
CA MET A 442 4.34 -16.51 -6.92
C MET A 442 5.84 -16.48 -6.58
N VAL A 443 6.38 -17.58 -6.05
CA VAL A 443 7.84 -17.70 -5.80
C VAL A 443 8.61 -17.62 -7.13
N GLN A 444 8.18 -18.37 -8.17
CA GLN A 444 8.80 -18.29 -9.50
C GLN A 444 8.71 -16.87 -10.09
N LEU A 445 7.56 -16.20 -9.93
CA LEU A 445 7.38 -14.83 -10.41
C LEU A 445 8.33 -13.86 -9.67
N TRP A 446 8.43 -13.99 -8.35
CA TRP A 446 9.37 -13.21 -7.56
C TRP A 446 10.82 -13.42 -7.98
N GLU A 447 11.24 -14.68 -8.16
CA GLU A 447 12.58 -15.04 -8.57
C GLU A 447 12.93 -14.55 -9.99
N SER A 448 11.94 -14.41 -10.89
CA SER A 448 12.16 -13.85 -12.22
C SER A 448 12.37 -12.32 -12.20
N VAL A 449 11.85 -11.63 -11.21
CA VAL A 449 11.95 -10.15 -11.08
C VAL A 449 13.14 -9.73 -10.24
N LEU A 450 13.39 -10.41 -9.11
CA LEU A 450 14.34 -10.01 -8.07
C LEU A 450 15.76 -9.68 -8.57
N PRO A 451 16.37 -10.45 -9.49
CA PRO A 451 17.75 -10.19 -9.96
C PRO A 451 17.93 -8.85 -10.67
N HIS A 452 16.86 -8.23 -11.11
CA HIS A 452 16.82 -6.99 -11.90
C HIS A 452 16.34 -5.78 -11.07
N THR A 453 16.32 -5.91 -9.74
CA THR A 453 15.72 -4.93 -8.84
C THR A 453 16.70 -4.49 -7.76
N SER A 454 16.35 -3.43 -7.05
CA SER A 454 17.09 -2.99 -5.86
C SER A 454 16.87 -3.89 -4.63
N GLY A 455 15.99 -4.88 -4.69
CA GLY A 455 15.52 -5.64 -3.53
C GLY A 455 14.61 -4.84 -2.58
N ARG A 456 14.31 -3.58 -2.91
CA ARG A 456 13.43 -2.71 -2.13
C ARG A 456 11.97 -3.00 -2.46
N CYS A 457 11.12 -2.92 -1.43
CA CYS A 457 9.68 -3.19 -1.52
C CYS A 457 8.88 -1.99 -1.03
N TYR A 458 7.63 -1.86 -1.50
CA TYR A 458 6.76 -0.78 -1.06
C TYR A 458 6.08 -1.13 0.26
N GLN A 459 6.32 -0.34 1.30
CA GLN A 459 5.82 -0.57 2.66
C GLN A 459 4.29 -0.51 2.79
N ASN A 460 3.57 0.07 1.83
CA ASN A 460 2.11 0.01 1.77
C ASN A 460 1.58 -1.23 1.03
N PHE A 461 2.44 -1.97 0.30
CA PHE A 461 2.15 -3.29 -0.26
C PHE A 461 2.82 -4.36 0.60
N GLN A 462 2.42 -4.39 1.86
CA GLN A 462 3.03 -5.19 2.90
C GLN A 462 2.93 -6.69 2.59
N ASP A 463 4.07 -7.37 2.52
CA ASP A 463 4.16 -8.83 2.33
C ASP A 463 4.54 -9.50 3.65
N PRO A 464 3.60 -10.21 4.31
CA PRO A 464 3.88 -10.87 5.59
C PRO A 464 4.96 -11.95 5.53
N GLU A 465 5.28 -12.44 4.32
CA GLU A 465 6.27 -13.49 4.10
C GLU A 465 7.61 -12.96 3.61
N LEU A 466 7.78 -11.62 3.57
CA LEU A 466 9.03 -11.00 3.18
C LEU A 466 10.08 -11.17 4.29
N PRO A 467 11.17 -11.90 4.06
CA PRO A 467 12.23 -12.06 5.05
C PRO A 467 12.95 -10.78 5.35
N ASP A 468 13.72 -10.19 5.55
CA ASP A 468 14.41 -8.91 5.77
C ASP A 468 13.56 -7.67 5.38
N TRP A 469 12.26 -7.71 5.74
CA TRP A 469 11.28 -6.68 5.39
C TRP A 469 11.70 -5.26 5.83
N ALA A 470 12.36 -5.12 6.96
CA ALA A 470 12.73 -3.80 7.49
C ALA A 470 13.75 -3.10 6.57
N ASN A 471 14.77 -3.82 6.08
CA ASN A 471 15.68 -3.28 5.08
C ASN A 471 15.00 -3.10 3.73
N ALA A 472 14.14 -4.03 3.31
CA ALA A 472 13.44 -3.92 2.04
C ALA A 472 12.52 -2.68 1.99
N TYR A 473 11.84 -2.34 3.08
CA TYR A 473 10.94 -1.19 3.15
C TYR A 473 11.66 0.14 3.39
N TYR A 474 12.67 0.18 4.25
CA TYR A 474 13.21 1.44 4.76
C TYR A 474 14.66 1.69 4.37
N GLY A 475 15.41 0.68 3.96
CA GLY A 475 16.77 0.80 3.49
C GLY A 475 17.67 1.61 4.43
N ASP A 476 18.38 2.58 3.87
CA ASP A 476 19.33 3.43 4.61
C ASP A 476 18.65 4.32 5.66
N ASN A 477 17.32 4.51 5.55
CA ASN A 477 16.52 5.28 6.52
C ASN A 477 16.12 4.45 7.76
N LEU A 478 16.31 3.12 7.75
CA LEU A 478 15.89 2.22 8.84
C LEU A 478 16.50 2.62 10.19
N ALA A 479 17.79 2.89 10.25
CA ALA A 479 18.47 3.22 11.52
C ALA A 479 17.87 4.47 12.18
N ARG A 480 17.54 5.52 11.39
CA ARG A 480 16.90 6.73 11.90
C ARG A 480 15.47 6.46 12.39
N LEU A 481 14.71 5.62 11.68
CA LEU A 481 13.36 5.20 12.10
C LEU A 481 13.38 4.41 13.41
N VAL A 482 14.37 3.51 13.59
CA VAL A 482 14.58 2.78 14.85
C VAL A 482 14.88 3.73 16.01
N GLY A 483 15.70 4.75 15.79
CA GLY A 483 15.96 5.80 16.78
C GLY A 483 14.68 6.58 17.17
N LEU A 484 13.89 6.99 16.19
CA LEU A 484 12.60 7.64 16.42
C LEU A 484 11.62 6.73 17.18
N LYS A 485 11.60 5.43 16.86
CA LYS A 485 10.76 4.46 17.56
C LYS A 485 11.12 4.35 19.03
N ALA A 486 12.42 4.33 19.34
CA ALA A 486 12.91 4.31 20.73
C ALA A 486 12.52 5.56 21.51
N GLU A 487 12.52 6.72 20.87
CA GLU A 487 12.15 8.00 21.50
C GLU A 487 10.65 8.14 21.72
N TRP A 488 9.85 7.85 20.69
CA TRP A 488 8.41 8.15 20.67
C TRP A 488 7.52 7.03 21.19
N ASP A 489 8.01 5.80 21.18
CA ASP A 489 7.29 4.62 21.66
C ASP A 489 8.21 3.65 22.40
N PRO A 490 8.88 4.10 23.48
CA PRO A 490 9.83 3.29 24.25
C PRO A 490 9.19 2.03 24.84
N ASP A 491 7.91 2.08 25.18
CA ASP A 491 7.16 0.97 25.78
C ASP A 491 6.62 -0.02 24.73
N GLY A 492 6.70 0.29 23.42
CA GLY A 492 6.17 -0.55 22.35
C GLY A 492 4.65 -0.66 22.34
N VAL A 493 3.98 0.47 22.56
CA VAL A 493 2.51 0.56 22.55
C VAL A 493 1.96 0.33 21.15
N PHE A 494 2.69 0.79 20.14
CA PHE A 494 2.37 0.64 18.71
C PHE A 494 3.22 -0.48 18.12
N ASP A 495 2.93 -1.71 18.51
CA ASP A 495 3.64 -2.91 18.06
C ASP A 495 2.72 -3.76 17.15
N HIS A 496 3.25 -4.18 16.02
CA HIS A 496 2.59 -5.07 15.07
C HIS A 496 3.65 -5.80 14.23
N ASP A 497 3.25 -6.88 13.59
CA ASP A 497 4.12 -7.61 12.68
C ASP A 497 4.62 -6.67 11.56
N GLN A 498 5.91 -6.70 11.28
CA GLN A 498 6.59 -5.76 10.38
C GLN A 498 6.45 -4.27 10.78
N GLY A 499 6.21 -3.96 12.04
CA GLY A 499 6.35 -2.61 12.60
C GLY A 499 7.83 -2.22 12.75
N ILE A 500 8.17 -0.92 12.75
CA ILE A 500 9.55 -0.46 12.92
C ILE A 500 10.17 -1.07 14.19
N PRO A 501 11.31 -1.77 14.08
CA PRO A 501 11.93 -2.45 15.22
C PRO A 501 12.35 -1.46 16.31
N ARG A 502 12.25 -1.89 17.56
CA ARG A 502 12.89 -1.18 18.68
C ARG A 502 14.37 -1.55 18.77
N PRO A 503 15.26 -0.66 19.24
CA PRO A 503 16.63 -1.01 19.54
C PRO A 503 16.66 -2.20 20.53
N ARG A 504 17.57 -3.13 20.30
CA ARG A 504 17.81 -4.26 21.23
C ARG A 504 18.64 -3.82 22.41
#